data_36dca963afee2d94bc932569d2f39746
#
_entry.id   36dca963afee2d94bc932569d2f39746
#
_cell.length_a   1.000
_cell.length_b   1.000
_cell.length_c   1.000
_cell.angle_alpha   90.00
_cell.angle_beta   90.00
_cell.angle_gamma   90.00
#
_symmetry.space_group_name_H-M   'P 1'
#
loop_
_entity.id
_entity.type
_entity.pdbx_description
1 polymer ?
#
loop_
_entity_poly.entity_id
_entity_poly.type
_entity_poly.pdbx_seq_one_letter_code
_entity_poly.pdbx_strand_id
1 'polypeptide(L)'
;MTSATNSMQARTAPKTLVSSKTHEITEVQVTLAKLPRALDGFSIVQLSDLHIGGTIDRAFVADVVDQTNRLAPDLVALTGDLVDGRRADLAHHAVPLGGLRARHGAFAVTGNHEYYWGADPWIAQLTSLGLRYLRNERATIGEGDESFELAGVDDHESHRYAGHGEDLARATAGRDPARALVLLAHQPRQVRRARHHGVDVQLSGHTHGGQIWPWHYAVKIQQRGLLAGRYQFGDTQLYVTRGCGYWGPRLRVLAPLEITRVILRAS
;
A
#
# COMPACT_ATOMS: atom_id res chain seq x y z
N MET A 1 -22.00 -24.40 -1.14
CA MET A 1 -20.70 -24.65 -1.78
C MET A 1 -20.72 -23.97 -3.14
N THR A 2 -20.25 -22.74 -3.25
CA THR A 2 -20.18 -21.98 -4.50
C THR A 2 -18.71 -21.88 -4.91
N SER A 3 -18.39 -22.56 -5.98
CA SER A 3 -17.09 -22.60 -6.65
C SER A 3 -16.76 -21.20 -7.19
N ALA A 4 -15.68 -20.61 -6.74
CA ALA A 4 -15.14 -19.39 -7.31
C ALA A 4 -14.39 -19.74 -8.61
N THR A 5 -14.92 -19.35 -9.74
CA THR A 5 -14.24 -19.44 -11.05
C THR A 5 -13.14 -18.40 -11.12
N ASN A 6 -11.91 -18.89 -11.14
CA ASN A 6 -10.68 -18.09 -11.25
C ASN A 6 -10.36 -17.90 -12.74
N SER A 7 -10.73 -16.76 -13.32
CA SER A 7 -10.29 -16.39 -14.68
C SER A 7 -8.92 -15.71 -14.60
N MET A 8 -7.88 -16.51 -14.71
CA MET A 8 -6.49 -16.09 -14.79
C MET A 8 -6.13 -15.76 -16.24
N GLN A 9 -6.10 -14.48 -16.59
CA GLN A 9 -5.38 -14.02 -17.78
C GLN A 9 -4.06 -13.41 -17.36
N ALA A 10 -3.03 -14.24 -17.27
CA ALA A 10 -1.64 -13.84 -17.09
C ALA A 10 -0.97 -13.74 -18.46
N ARG A 11 -0.57 -12.53 -18.87
CA ARG A 11 0.41 -12.34 -19.95
C ARG A 11 1.79 -12.44 -19.31
N THR A 12 2.52 -13.51 -19.60
CA THR A 12 3.89 -13.76 -19.11
C THR A 12 4.90 -13.01 -19.96
N ALA A 13 5.61 -12.05 -19.31
CA ALA A 13 6.88 -11.53 -19.80
C ALA A 13 8.04 -12.41 -19.30
N PRO A 14 9.22 -12.43 -19.96
CA PRO A 14 10.33 -13.32 -19.60
C PRO A 14 10.90 -12.99 -18.21
N LYS A 15 11.15 -14.03 -17.45
CA LYS A 15 11.57 -13.99 -16.04
C LYS A 15 13.05 -13.73 -15.93
N THR A 16 13.44 -12.57 -15.45
CA THR A 16 14.83 -12.30 -15.03
C THR A 16 15.03 -12.86 -13.62
N LEU A 17 16.00 -13.76 -13.47
CA LEU A 17 16.29 -14.51 -12.22
C LEU A 17 17.10 -13.72 -11.20
N VAL A 18 17.37 -12.42 -11.39
CA VAL A 18 18.30 -11.67 -10.54
C VAL A 18 17.74 -10.28 -10.23
N SER A 19 17.95 -9.84 -8.98
CA SER A 19 17.71 -8.50 -8.46
C SER A 19 17.95 -7.40 -9.50
N SER A 20 16.88 -6.90 -10.13
CA SER A 20 16.99 -5.66 -10.88
C SER A 20 17.01 -4.50 -9.87
N LYS A 21 17.93 -3.55 -10.04
CA LYS A 21 17.90 -2.27 -9.30
C LYS A 21 16.72 -1.38 -9.75
N THR A 22 15.97 -1.81 -10.75
CA THR A 22 14.90 -1.06 -11.40
C THR A 22 13.55 -1.63 -10.96
N HIS A 23 12.64 -0.76 -10.54
CA HIS A 23 11.28 -1.13 -10.21
C HIS A 23 10.48 -1.43 -11.48
N GLU A 24 9.67 -2.48 -11.42
CA GLU A 24 8.61 -2.72 -12.39
C GLU A 24 7.45 -1.76 -12.09
N ILE A 25 7.05 -0.97 -13.07
CA ILE A 25 5.85 -0.15 -12.96
C ILE A 25 4.65 -1.02 -13.35
N THR A 26 3.84 -1.39 -12.37
CA THR A 26 2.63 -2.21 -12.60
C THR A 26 1.42 -1.31 -12.63
N GLU A 27 0.71 -1.26 -13.76
CA GLU A 27 -0.56 -0.55 -13.85
C GLU A 27 -1.74 -1.49 -13.58
N VAL A 28 -2.65 -1.04 -12.71
CA VAL A 28 -3.83 -1.80 -12.29
C VAL A 28 -5.07 -0.90 -12.40
N GLN A 29 -6.06 -1.31 -13.19
CA GLN A 29 -7.33 -0.61 -13.25
C GLN A 29 -8.31 -1.22 -12.25
N VAL A 30 -8.98 -0.36 -11.46
CA VAL A 30 -9.96 -0.73 -10.44
C VAL A 30 -11.25 0.02 -10.73
N THR A 31 -12.29 -0.71 -11.10
CA THR A 31 -13.61 -0.12 -11.35
C THR A 31 -14.39 -0.01 -10.05
N LEU A 32 -14.87 1.18 -9.72
CA LEU A 32 -15.64 1.48 -8.52
C LEU A 32 -17.01 2.02 -8.93
N ALA A 33 -18.07 1.29 -8.58
CA ALA A 33 -19.44 1.64 -8.97
C ALA A 33 -19.91 3.01 -8.42
N LYS A 34 -19.30 3.45 -7.32
CA LYS A 34 -19.64 4.72 -6.64
C LYS A 34 -18.65 5.84 -6.95
N LEU A 35 -17.70 5.64 -7.85
CA LEU A 35 -16.75 6.68 -8.23
C LEU A 35 -17.46 7.69 -9.17
N PRO A 36 -17.42 8.99 -8.86
CA PRO A 36 -17.94 10.01 -9.77
C PRO A 36 -17.22 9.98 -11.13
N ARG A 37 -17.95 10.21 -12.22
CA ARG A 37 -17.37 10.24 -13.58
C ARG A 37 -16.27 11.29 -13.75
N ALA A 38 -16.33 12.40 -13.03
CA ALA A 38 -15.29 13.42 -13.02
C ALA A 38 -13.94 12.90 -12.51
N LEU A 39 -13.94 11.81 -11.75
CA LEU A 39 -12.74 11.15 -11.22
C LEU A 39 -12.36 9.88 -12.00
N ASP A 40 -13.00 9.60 -13.15
CA ASP A 40 -12.57 8.50 -14.02
C ASP A 40 -11.14 8.74 -14.49
N GLY A 41 -10.27 7.74 -14.29
CA GLY A 41 -8.86 7.86 -14.59
C GLY A 41 -7.99 8.41 -13.44
N PHE A 42 -8.57 8.70 -12.27
CA PHE A 42 -7.80 9.14 -11.10
C PHE A 42 -6.69 8.15 -10.77
N SER A 43 -5.45 8.64 -10.70
CA SER A 43 -4.26 7.79 -10.52
C SER A 43 -3.71 7.86 -9.10
N ILE A 44 -3.62 6.70 -8.46
CA ILE A 44 -2.95 6.52 -7.16
C ILE A 44 -1.65 5.75 -7.42
N VAL A 45 -0.50 6.32 -7.05
CA VAL A 45 0.74 5.54 -7.02
C VAL A 45 0.92 4.97 -5.62
N GLN A 46 0.90 3.64 -5.54
CA GLN A 46 1.12 2.90 -4.29
C GLN A 46 2.59 2.56 -4.14
N LEU A 47 3.16 2.96 -3.00
CA LEU A 47 4.46 2.55 -2.48
C LEU A 47 4.25 1.73 -1.21
N SER A 48 5.03 0.69 -1.01
CA SER A 48 4.94 -0.16 0.18
C SER A 48 6.26 -0.86 0.45
N ASP A 49 6.47 -1.25 1.69
CA ASP A 49 7.55 -2.18 2.03
C ASP A 49 8.93 -1.66 1.56
N LEU A 50 9.22 -0.38 1.82
CA LEU A 50 10.51 0.22 1.51
C LEU A 50 11.61 -0.36 2.39
N HIS A 51 11.32 -0.57 3.70
CA HIS A 51 12.27 -1.04 4.69
C HIS A 51 13.57 -0.21 4.70
N ILE A 52 13.42 1.13 4.80
CA ILE A 52 14.58 2.03 4.93
C ILE A 52 15.44 1.55 6.09
N GLY A 53 16.68 1.14 5.79
CA GLY A 53 17.54 0.45 6.74
C GLY A 53 18.92 0.21 6.17
N GLY A 54 19.61 -0.79 6.67
CA GLY A 54 20.98 -1.10 6.27
C GLY A 54 21.16 -1.42 4.77
N THR A 55 20.10 -1.83 4.08
CA THR A 55 20.15 -2.18 2.64
C THR A 55 19.45 -1.15 1.75
N ILE A 56 18.60 -0.30 2.31
CA ILE A 56 17.85 0.74 1.60
C ILE A 56 18.30 2.10 2.14
N ASP A 57 19.18 2.72 1.40
CA ASP A 57 19.78 4.00 1.73
C ASP A 57 19.04 5.20 1.11
N ARG A 58 19.53 6.40 1.39
CA ARG A 58 18.98 7.65 0.87
C ARG A 58 18.90 7.69 -0.67
N ALA A 59 19.91 7.13 -1.35
CA ALA A 59 19.97 7.16 -2.82
C ALA A 59 18.88 6.25 -3.42
N PHE A 60 18.64 5.09 -2.81
CA PHE A 60 17.55 4.21 -3.22
C PHE A 60 16.18 4.88 -3.02
N VAL A 61 15.96 5.52 -1.87
CA VAL A 61 14.70 6.24 -1.60
C VAL A 61 14.50 7.39 -2.57
N ALA A 62 15.56 8.13 -2.91
CA ALA A 62 15.49 9.21 -3.89
C ALA A 62 15.11 8.68 -5.29
N ASP A 63 15.64 7.53 -5.70
CA ASP A 63 15.29 6.91 -6.98
C ASP A 63 13.81 6.48 -7.02
N VAL A 64 13.28 5.90 -5.93
CA VAL A 64 11.85 5.57 -5.80
C VAL A 64 10.98 6.81 -5.93
N VAL A 65 11.35 7.91 -5.25
CA VAL A 65 10.63 9.19 -5.31
C VAL A 65 10.65 9.76 -6.72
N ASP A 66 11.80 9.73 -7.40
CA ASP A 66 11.94 10.23 -8.78
C ASP A 66 11.10 9.40 -9.76
N GLN A 67 11.09 8.07 -9.62
CA GLN A 67 10.25 7.19 -10.44
C GLN A 67 8.76 7.47 -10.19
N THR A 68 8.36 7.63 -8.94
CA THR A 68 6.98 7.98 -8.54
C THR A 68 6.55 9.30 -9.16
N ASN A 69 7.36 10.34 -9.04
CA ASN A 69 7.03 11.68 -9.54
C ASN A 69 6.92 11.71 -11.07
N ARG A 70 7.70 10.89 -11.80
CA ARG A 70 7.57 10.76 -13.27
C ARG A 70 6.23 10.18 -13.71
N LEU A 71 5.53 9.43 -12.84
CA LEU A 71 4.19 8.92 -13.12
C LEU A 71 3.10 10.00 -12.97
N ALA A 72 3.45 11.19 -12.46
CA ALA A 72 2.55 12.31 -12.21
C ALA A 72 1.22 11.89 -11.53
N PRO A 73 1.26 11.25 -10.35
CA PRO A 73 0.07 10.74 -9.70
C PRO A 73 -0.86 11.86 -9.21
N ASP A 74 -2.17 11.57 -9.16
CA ASP A 74 -3.11 12.44 -8.45
C ASP A 74 -2.93 12.31 -6.93
N LEU A 75 -2.56 11.11 -6.43
CA LEU A 75 -2.33 10.81 -5.04
C LEU A 75 -1.22 9.77 -4.88
N VAL A 76 -0.38 9.90 -3.86
CA VAL A 76 0.56 8.85 -3.45
C VAL A 76 0.04 8.15 -2.19
N ALA A 77 -0.02 6.81 -2.22
CA ALA A 77 -0.43 5.97 -1.10
C ALA A 77 0.74 5.12 -0.60
N LEU A 78 1.18 5.34 0.64
CA LEU A 78 2.23 4.55 1.28
C LEU A 78 1.59 3.54 2.24
N THR A 79 1.65 2.26 1.89
CA THR A 79 0.90 1.21 2.58
C THR A 79 1.73 0.45 3.62
N GLY A 80 2.61 1.16 4.35
CA GLY A 80 3.33 0.68 5.52
C GLY A 80 4.68 0.01 5.25
N ASP A 81 5.36 -0.37 6.31
CA ASP A 81 6.71 -0.93 6.33
C ASP A 81 7.72 -0.03 5.59
N LEU A 82 7.68 1.27 5.90
CA LEU A 82 8.58 2.25 5.28
C LEU A 82 9.98 2.17 5.87
N VAL A 83 10.11 1.70 7.12
CA VAL A 83 11.35 1.74 7.89
C VAL A 83 11.69 0.38 8.50
N ASP A 84 13.00 0.10 8.63
CA ASP A 84 13.52 -1.12 9.26
C ASP A 84 14.75 -0.82 10.12
N GLY A 85 14.56 0.02 11.13
CA GLY A 85 15.58 0.42 12.10
C GLY A 85 15.21 1.66 12.90
N ARG A 86 16.07 2.04 13.83
CA ARG A 86 15.82 3.16 14.74
C ARG A 86 15.84 4.50 13.99
N ARG A 87 14.90 5.38 14.33
CA ARG A 87 14.81 6.72 13.74
C ARG A 87 16.12 7.51 13.91
N ALA A 88 16.77 7.41 15.07
CA ALA A 88 18.02 8.15 15.33
C ALA A 88 19.12 7.82 14.31
N ASP A 89 19.14 6.58 13.80
CA ASP A 89 20.17 6.11 12.89
C ASP A 89 19.79 6.31 11.41
N LEU A 90 18.47 6.29 11.10
CA LEU A 90 18.00 6.16 9.72
C LEU A 90 17.16 7.34 9.21
N ALA A 91 16.80 8.32 10.05
CA ALA A 91 15.94 9.42 9.62
C ALA A 91 16.47 10.17 8.39
N HIS A 92 17.79 10.28 8.24
CA HIS A 92 18.43 10.94 7.10
C HIS A 92 18.24 10.19 5.77
N HIS A 93 18.01 8.87 5.81
CA HIS A 93 17.68 8.07 4.62
C HIS A 93 16.24 8.30 4.16
N ALA A 94 15.32 8.65 5.06
CA ALA A 94 13.92 8.92 4.73
C ALA A 94 13.68 10.32 4.12
N VAL A 95 14.64 11.25 4.25
CA VAL A 95 14.48 12.65 3.80
C VAL A 95 13.95 12.78 2.35
N PRO A 96 14.38 11.96 1.36
CA PRO A 96 13.88 12.10 0.01
C PRO A 96 12.35 11.90 -0.13
N LEU A 97 11.67 11.21 0.81
CA LEU A 97 10.22 11.07 0.79
C LEU A 97 9.49 12.43 0.83
N GLY A 98 10.11 13.46 1.40
CA GLY A 98 9.61 14.84 1.33
C GLY A 98 9.59 15.45 -0.07
N GLY A 99 10.20 14.79 -1.05
CA GLY A 99 10.16 15.16 -2.47
C GLY A 99 9.01 14.54 -3.26
N LEU A 100 8.14 13.73 -2.66
CA LEU A 100 6.96 13.17 -3.31
C LEU A 100 6.00 14.28 -3.75
N ARG A 101 5.48 14.16 -4.98
CA ARG A 101 4.59 15.15 -5.60
C ARG A 101 3.33 14.48 -6.11
N ALA A 102 2.19 14.96 -5.61
CA ALA A 102 0.87 14.56 -6.09
C ALA A 102 -0.14 15.69 -5.82
N ARG A 103 -1.15 15.83 -6.69
CA ARG A 103 -2.17 16.90 -6.58
C ARG A 103 -2.91 16.88 -5.24
N HIS A 104 -3.21 15.68 -4.74
CA HIS A 104 -3.90 15.47 -3.46
C HIS A 104 -2.95 15.07 -2.32
N GLY A 105 -1.61 15.10 -2.55
CA GLY A 105 -0.60 14.81 -1.53
C GLY A 105 -0.28 13.32 -1.38
N ALA A 106 0.49 13.03 -0.32
CA ALA A 106 0.95 11.69 0.01
C ALA A 106 0.33 11.23 1.34
N PHE A 107 -0.37 10.10 1.32
CA PHE A 107 -1.02 9.50 2.47
C PHE A 107 -0.32 8.21 2.87
N ALA A 108 -0.22 7.96 4.16
CA ALA A 108 0.46 6.79 4.69
C ALA A 108 -0.37 6.07 5.74
N VAL A 109 -0.16 4.77 5.86
CA VAL A 109 -0.57 3.96 7.01
C VAL A 109 0.65 3.25 7.59
N THR A 110 0.54 2.74 8.80
CA THR A 110 1.61 1.96 9.42
C THR A 110 1.61 0.52 8.90
N GLY A 111 2.82 -0.07 8.79
CA GLY A 111 3.02 -1.49 8.75
C GLY A 111 3.50 -2.02 10.12
N ASN A 112 3.84 -3.29 10.20
CA ASN A 112 4.28 -3.88 11.45
C ASN A 112 5.72 -3.44 11.83
N HIS A 113 6.57 -3.11 10.87
CA HIS A 113 7.94 -2.66 11.14
C HIS A 113 8.00 -1.30 11.82
N GLU A 114 7.09 -0.38 11.53
CA GLU A 114 7.01 0.87 12.28
C GLU A 114 6.90 0.61 13.79
N TYR A 115 6.12 -0.38 14.21
CA TYR A 115 5.95 -0.72 15.63
C TYR A 115 7.16 -1.39 16.23
N TYR A 116 7.90 -2.22 15.48
CA TYR A 116 9.15 -2.84 15.96
C TYR A 116 10.21 -1.80 16.31
N TRP A 117 10.22 -0.67 15.60
CA TRP A 117 11.24 0.38 15.71
C TRP A 117 10.74 1.67 16.37
N GLY A 118 9.50 1.69 16.88
CA GLY A 118 8.88 2.83 17.53
C GLY A 118 8.03 3.65 16.56
N ALA A 119 6.73 3.35 16.48
CA ALA A 119 5.81 3.93 15.52
C ALA A 119 5.69 5.45 15.66
N ASP A 120 5.41 5.96 16.86
CA ASP A 120 5.14 7.40 17.05
C ASP A 120 6.30 8.31 16.65
N PRO A 121 7.56 8.05 17.07
CA PRO A 121 8.71 8.82 16.60
C PRO A 121 8.89 8.80 15.08
N TRP A 122 8.63 7.65 14.43
CA TRP A 122 8.74 7.53 12.98
C TRP A 122 7.59 8.25 12.26
N ILE A 123 6.36 8.13 12.75
CA ILE A 123 5.20 8.84 12.22
C ILE A 123 5.44 10.36 12.29
N ALA A 124 5.89 10.86 13.45
CA ALA A 124 6.21 12.28 13.60
C ALA A 124 7.28 12.75 12.61
N GLN A 125 8.35 11.97 12.42
CA GLN A 125 9.41 12.25 11.44
C GLN A 125 8.87 12.29 10.01
N LEU A 126 8.10 11.28 9.60
CA LEU A 126 7.59 11.17 8.24
C LEU A 126 6.50 12.21 7.96
N THR A 127 5.69 12.55 8.97
CA THR A 127 4.73 13.66 8.89
C THR A 127 5.45 15.01 8.69
N SER A 128 6.60 15.24 9.34
CA SER A 128 7.40 16.44 9.11
C SER A 128 7.97 16.57 7.69
N LEU A 129 8.02 15.45 6.96
CA LEU A 129 8.38 15.41 5.53
C LEU A 129 7.17 15.59 4.59
N GLY A 130 5.96 15.83 5.12
CA GLY A 130 4.75 16.07 4.34
C GLY A 130 3.86 14.84 4.10
N LEU A 131 4.15 13.69 4.70
CA LEU A 131 3.26 12.54 4.63
C LEU A 131 2.10 12.68 5.61
N ARG A 132 0.87 12.50 5.14
CA ARG A 132 -0.31 12.48 6.00
C ARG A 132 -0.62 11.03 6.42
N TYR A 133 -0.39 10.71 7.68
CA TYR A 133 -0.77 9.41 8.22
C TYR A 133 -2.27 9.33 8.49
N LEU A 134 -2.91 8.26 8.02
CA LEU A 134 -4.28 7.91 8.35
C LEU A 134 -4.26 6.80 9.41
N ARG A 135 -4.48 7.20 10.66
CA ARG A 135 -4.45 6.31 11.83
C ARG A 135 -5.87 6.02 12.32
N ASN A 136 -6.50 5.00 11.73
CA ASN A 136 -7.91 4.70 11.97
C ASN A 136 -8.80 5.90 11.68
N GLU A 137 -8.56 6.55 10.56
CA GLU A 137 -9.28 7.74 10.12
C GLU A 137 -9.41 7.78 8.60
N ARG A 138 -10.14 8.73 8.09
CA ARG A 138 -10.28 8.95 6.65
C ARG A 138 -10.15 10.40 6.25
N ALA A 139 -9.96 10.59 4.95
CA ALA A 139 -9.95 11.88 4.28
C ALA A 139 -10.87 11.82 3.05
N THR A 140 -11.57 12.91 2.77
CA THR A 140 -12.28 13.09 1.50
C THR A 140 -11.29 13.58 0.44
N ILE A 141 -11.26 12.93 -0.71
CA ILE A 141 -10.41 13.26 -1.86
C ILE A 141 -11.32 13.77 -2.99
N GLY A 142 -11.09 14.99 -3.43
CA GLY A 142 -11.97 15.70 -4.35
C GLY A 142 -12.85 16.74 -3.63
N GLU A 143 -13.85 17.27 -4.31
CA GLU A 143 -14.72 18.33 -3.79
C GLU A 143 -16.19 17.99 -3.99
N GLY A 144 -17.03 18.32 -3.00
CA GLY A 144 -18.46 18.11 -3.06
C GLY A 144 -18.87 16.69 -3.45
N ASP A 145 -19.70 16.57 -4.47
CA ASP A 145 -20.15 15.27 -4.99
C ASP A 145 -19.09 14.60 -5.90
N GLU A 146 -18.10 15.36 -6.37
CA GLU A 146 -16.98 14.85 -7.17
C GLU A 146 -15.85 14.42 -6.26
N SER A 147 -16.13 13.49 -5.33
CA SER A 147 -15.17 13.04 -4.33
C SER A 147 -15.36 11.56 -3.96
N PHE A 148 -14.30 10.97 -3.42
CA PHE A 148 -14.32 9.65 -2.79
C PHE A 148 -13.67 9.69 -1.41
N GLU A 149 -13.88 8.66 -0.61
CA GLU A 149 -13.27 8.54 0.72
C GLU A 149 -12.00 7.69 0.65
N LEU A 150 -10.92 8.20 1.24
CA LEU A 150 -9.67 7.47 1.47
C LEU A 150 -9.54 7.21 2.97
N ALA A 151 -9.71 5.97 3.39
CA ALA A 151 -9.52 5.55 4.77
C ALA A 151 -8.15 4.88 4.95
N GLY A 152 -7.62 4.98 6.16
CA GLY A 152 -6.43 4.25 6.57
C GLY A 152 -6.59 3.68 7.97
N VAL A 153 -6.02 2.52 8.20
CA VAL A 153 -6.02 1.85 9.51
C VAL A 153 -4.60 1.50 9.93
N ASP A 154 -4.40 1.43 11.24
CA ASP A 154 -3.16 0.91 11.82
C ASP A 154 -2.94 -0.54 11.40
N ASP A 155 -1.68 -0.97 11.40
CA ASP A 155 -1.36 -2.35 11.08
C ASP A 155 -2.10 -3.35 11.97
N HIS A 156 -2.39 -4.51 11.42
CA HIS A 156 -3.09 -5.57 12.12
C HIS A 156 -2.42 -5.99 13.43
N GLU A 157 -1.09 -5.96 13.51
CA GLU A 157 -0.34 -6.36 14.70
C GLU A 157 -0.13 -5.23 15.73
N SER A 158 -0.54 -4.02 15.38
CA SER A 158 -0.36 -2.82 16.23
C SER A 158 -0.98 -2.97 17.63
N HIS A 159 -2.05 -3.78 17.78
CA HIS A 159 -2.70 -4.07 19.06
C HIS A 159 -1.76 -4.70 20.12
N ARG A 160 -0.59 -5.21 19.70
CA ARG A 160 0.44 -5.73 20.61
C ARG A 160 1.23 -4.63 21.32
N TYR A 161 1.03 -3.38 20.89
CA TYR A 161 1.71 -2.20 21.41
C TYR A 161 0.72 -1.28 22.09
N ALA A 162 1.06 -0.85 23.32
CA ALA A 162 0.14 -0.05 24.13
C ALA A 162 -0.28 1.24 23.42
N GLY A 163 -1.56 1.55 23.43
CA GLY A 163 -2.12 2.75 22.81
C GLY A 163 -2.34 2.65 21.29
N HIS A 164 -2.06 1.49 20.68
CA HIS A 164 -2.25 1.25 19.24
C HIS A 164 -3.27 0.14 18.99
N GLY A 165 -3.77 0.06 17.78
CA GLY A 165 -4.72 -0.97 17.36
C GLY A 165 -5.44 -0.59 16.08
N GLU A 166 -5.74 -1.57 15.24
CA GLU A 166 -6.60 -1.40 14.08
C GLU A 166 -8.05 -1.16 14.51
N ASP A 167 -8.65 -0.07 14.03
CA ASP A 167 -10.05 0.29 14.25
C ASP A 167 -10.74 0.71 12.95
N LEU A 168 -11.26 -0.28 12.22
CA LEU A 168 -12.02 -0.07 10.98
C LEU A 168 -13.35 0.66 11.26
N ALA A 169 -13.99 0.41 12.40
CA ALA A 169 -15.25 1.06 12.74
C ALA A 169 -15.04 2.57 12.88
N ARG A 170 -13.97 3.00 13.56
CA ARG A 170 -13.60 4.41 13.68
C ARG A 170 -13.24 5.01 12.33
N ALA A 171 -12.41 4.33 11.53
CA ALA A 171 -11.99 4.79 10.20
C ALA A 171 -13.17 5.02 9.25
N THR A 172 -14.27 4.28 9.43
CA THR A 172 -15.44 4.33 8.56
C THR A 172 -16.67 4.99 9.19
N ALA A 173 -16.57 5.44 10.45
CA ALA A 173 -17.70 6.03 11.18
C ALA A 173 -18.24 7.30 10.50
N GLY A 174 -19.57 7.38 10.31
CA GLY A 174 -20.23 8.56 9.74
C GLY A 174 -19.88 8.88 8.27
N ARG A 175 -19.31 7.92 7.52
CA ARG A 175 -19.08 8.09 6.08
C ARG A 175 -20.39 8.12 5.31
N ASP A 176 -20.39 8.76 4.16
CA ASP A 176 -21.48 8.65 3.18
C ASP A 176 -21.35 7.30 2.45
N PRO A 177 -22.32 6.38 2.59
CA PRO A 177 -22.29 5.07 1.92
C PRO A 177 -22.41 5.16 0.39
N ALA A 178 -22.88 6.28 -0.15
CA ALA A 178 -22.97 6.52 -1.59
C ALA A 178 -21.61 6.84 -2.21
N ARG A 179 -20.62 7.27 -1.43
CA ARG A 179 -19.27 7.55 -1.92
C ARG A 179 -18.42 6.29 -1.98
N ALA A 180 -17.57 6.21 -3.00
CA ALA A 180 -16.57 5.16 -3.09
C ALA A 180 -15.60 5.25 -1.90
N LEU A 181 -15.17 4.09 -1.38
CA LEU A 181 -14.24 3.99 -0.26
C LEU A 181 -13.01 3.17 -0.65
N VAL A 182 -11.86 3.85 -0.72
CA VAL A 182 -10.54 3.25 -0.85
C VAL A 182 -9.94 3.09 0.54
N LEU A 183 -9.48 1.89 0.90
CA LEU A 183 -8.82 1.61 2.17
C LEU A 183 -7.33 1.35 1.97
N LEU A 184 -6.50 2.06 2.71
CA LEU A 184 -5.10 1.74 2.91
C LEU A 184 -4.97 0.86 4.16
N ALA A 185 -4.44 -0.35 4.00
CA ALA A 185 -4.20 -1.28 5.09
C ALA A 185 -3.00 -2.16 4.74
N HIS A 186 -1.99 -2.20 5.63
CA HIS A 186 -0.73 -2.86 5.32
C HIS A 186 -0.89 -4.34 5.01
N GLN A 187 -1.53 -5.11 5.90
CA GLN A 187 -1.65 -6.56 5.72
C GLN A 187 -2.88 -6.95 4.89
N PRO A 188 -2.73 -7.78 3.84
CA PRO A 188 -3.82 -8.18 2.97
C PRO A 188 -5.00 -8.84 3.70
N ARG A 189 -4.71 -9.56 4.79
CA ARG A 189 -5.75 -10.26 5.57
C ARG A 189 -6.82 -9.35 6.17
N GLN A 190 -6.52 -8.03 6.33
CA GLN A 190 -7.45 -7.03 6.85
C GLN A 190 -8.70 -6.90 5.97
N VAL A 191 -8.61 -7.25 4.66
CA VAL A 191 -9.76 -7.26 3.74
C VAL A 191 -10.93 -8.10 4.22
N ARG A 192 -10.67 -9.16 5.02
CA ARG A 192 -11.72 -10.03 5.55
C ARG A 192 -12.66 -9.30 6.51
N ARG A 193 -12.16 -8.25 7.17
CA ARG A 193 -12.96 -7.34 8.01
C ARG A 193 -13.45 -6.15 7.20
N ALA A 194 -12.60 -5.56 6.39
CA ALA A 194 -12.88 -4.38 5.56
C ALA A 194 -14.15 -4.54 4.70
N ARG A 195 -14.38 -5.73 4.12
CA ARG A 195 -15.57 -6.04 3.32
C ARG A 195 -16.90 -5.85 4.05
N HIS A 196 -16.91 -5.90 5.39
CA HIS A 196 -18.11 -5.69 6.21
C HIS A 196 -18.31 -4.21 6.58
N HIS A 197 -17.38 -3.34 6.19
CA HIS A 197 -17.41 -1.89 6.41
C HIS A 197 -17.68 -1.11 5.12
N GLY A 198 -18.09 -1.80 4.04
CA GLY A 198 -18.43 -1.18 2.76
C GLY A 198 -17.21 -0.58 2.02
N VAL A 199 -16.03 -1.18 2.22
CA VAL A 199 -14.82 -0.85 1.45
C VAL A 199 -14.98 -1.36 0.03
N ASP A 200 -14.79 -0.49 -0.97
CA ASP A 200 -14.88 -0.87 -2.38
C ASP A 200 -13.56 -1.44 -2.88
N VAL A 201 -12.41 -0.88 -2.43
CA VAL A 201 -11.08 -1.45 -2.70
C VAL A 201 -10.14 -1.25 -1.53
N GLN A 202 -9.33 -2.27 -1.21
CA GLN A 202 -8.22 -2.21 -0.27
C GLN A 202 -6.89 -2.31 -1.01
N LEU A 203 -5.93 -1.43 -0.67
CA LEU A 203 -4.55 -1.46 -1.15
C LEU A 203 -3.64 -1.94 -0.02
N SER A 204 -2.84 -2.97 -0.27
CA SER A 204 -2.00 -3.64 0.73
C SER A 204 -0.60 -3.98 0.19
N GLY A 205 0.34 -4.20 1.12
CA GLY A 205 1.68 -4.70 0.87
C GLY A 205 2.01 -5.94 1.70
N HIS A 206 3.06 -5.87 2.54
CA HIS A 206 3.46 -6.82 3.56
C HIS A 206 4.08 -8.13 3.07
N THR A 207 3.64 -8.66 1.96
CA THR A 207 3.98 -10.02 1.52
C THR A 207 5.26 -10.10 0.70
N HIS A 208 5.73 -8.95 0.17
CA HIS A 208 6.83 -8.84 -0.79
C HIS A 208 6.67 -9.75 -2.05
N GLY A 209 5.44 -10.24 -2.34
CA GLY A 209 5.24 -11.28 -3.34
C GLY A 209 5.96 -12.59 -3.00
N GLY A 210 6.29 -12.78 -1.70
CA GLY A 210 7.10 -13.89 -1.19
C GLY A 210 8.59 -13.71 -1.37
N GLN A 211 9.05 -12.57 -1.88
CA GLN A 211 10.42 -12.09 -2.07
C GLN A 211 11.39 -13.07 -2.74
N ILE A 212 11.53 -14.30 -2.24
CA ILE A 212 12.51 -15.30 -2.71
C ILE A 212 11.82 -16.63 -2.96
N TRP A 213 11.89 -17.14 -4.21
CA TRP A 213 11.48 -18.50 -4.50
C TRP A 213 12.47 -19.51 -3.89
N PRO A 214 12.02 -20.62 -3.28
CA PRO A 214 10.63 -21.11 -3.12
C PRO A 214 9.92 -20.63 -1.84
N TRP A 215 10.51 -19.69 -1.08
CA TRP A 215 9.97 -19.19 0.19
C TRP A 215 8.56 -18.57 0.06
N HIS A 216 8.20 -18.12 -1.16
CA HIS A 216 6.86 -17.61 -1.46
C HIS A 216 5.73 -18.59 -1.10
N TYR A 217 5.97 -19.92 -1.10
CA TYR A 217 4.95 -20.89 -0.66
C TYR A 217 4.65 -20.75 0.84
N ALA A 218 5.67 -20.56 1.66
CA ALA A 218 5.49 -20.36 3.11
C ALA A 218 4.72 -19.06 3.38
N VAL A 219 5.09 -17.96 2.73
CA VAL A 219 4.38 -16.67 2.82
C VAL A 219 2.93 -16.81 2.35
N LYS A 220 2.69 -17.50 1.23
CA LYS A 220 1.35 -17.74 0.71
C LYS A 220 0.46 -18.50 1.69
N ILE A 221 1.00 -19.52 2.37
CA ILE A 221 0.27 -20.28 3.39
C ILE A 221 -0.02 -19.37 4.60
N GLN A 222 0.98 -18.65 5.10
CA GLN A 222 0.83 -17.73 6.22
C GLN A 222 -0.21 -16.65 5.93
N GLN A 223 -0.25 -16.12 4.72
CA GLN A 223 -1.19 -15.09 4.28
C GLN A 223 -2.50 -15.66 3.72
N ARG A 224 -2.76 -16.97 3.94
CA ARG A 224 -4.00 -17.65 3.52
C ARG A 224 -4.33 -17.45 2.03
N GLY A 225 -3.31 -17.54 1.18
CA GLY A 225 -3.40 -17.43 -0.27
C GLY A 225 -3.19 -16.03 -0.85
N LEU A 226 -3.13 -14.98 -0.02
CA LEU A 226 -2.99 -13.59 -0.44
C LEU A 226 -1.50 -13.23 -0.56
N LEU A 227 -0.94 -13.31 -1.77
CA LEU A 227 0.48 -13.10 -1.97
C LEU A 227 0.78 -11.81 -2.76
N ALA A 228 0.26 -11.67 -3.95
CA ALA A 228 0.41 -10.49 -4.80
C ALA A 228 -0.68 -10.46 -5.88
N GLY A 229 -1.03 -9.27 -6.37
CA GLY A 229 -2.02 -9.07 -7.42
C GLY A 229 -3.43 -8.82 -6.90
N ARG A 230 -4.41 -9.09 -7.74
CA ARG A 230 -5.82 -8.75 -7.51
C ARG A 230 -6.60 -9.92 -6.91
N TYR A 231 -7.47 -9.60 -5.95
CA TYR A 231 -8.39 -10.55 -5.32
C TYR A 231 -9.76 -9.91 -5.17
N GLN A 232 -10.82 -10.73 -5.05
CA GLN A 232 -12.19 -10.29 -4.86
C GLN A 232 -12.79 -10.92 -3.59
N PHE A 233 -13.43 -10.11 -2.74
CA PHE A 233 -14.09 -10.51 -1.50
C PHE A 233 -15.51 -9.93 -1.43
N GLY A 234 -16.48 -10.61 -2.07
CA GLY A 234 -17.79 -10.02 -2.31
C GLY A 234 -17.66 -8.78 -3.19
N ASP A 235 -18.17 -7.64 -2.75
CA ASP A 235 -18.07 -6.38 -3.49
C ASP A 235 -16.72 -5.65 -3.28
N THR A 236 -15.90 -6.09 -2.32
CA THR A 236 -14.60 -5.48 -2.03
C THR A 236 -13.50 -6.07 -2.90
N GLN A 237 -12.79 -5.22 -3.63
CA GLN A 237 -11.57 -5.57 -4.34
C GLN A 237 -10.36 -5.45 -3.40
N LEU A 238 -9.35 -6.28 -3.60
CA LEU A 238 -8.06 -6.15 -2.91
C LEU A 238 -6.95 -6.16 -3.96
N TYR A 239 -6.02 -5.23 -3.83
CA TYR A 239 -4.74 -5.30 -4.51
C TYR A 239 -3.61 -5.44 -3.50
N VAL A 240 -2.72 -6.40 -3.75
CA VAL A 240 -1.52 -6.65 -2.94
C VAL A 240 -0.30 -6.38 -3.82
N THR A 241 0.46 -5.34 -3.50
CA THR A 241 1.71 -5.03 -4.19
C THR A 241 2.85 -5.94 -3.70
N ARG A 242 3.86 -6.13 -4.54
CA ARG A 242 5.09 -6.83 -4.17
C ARG A 242 6.06 -5.95 -3.36
N GLY A 243 5.75 -4.66 -3.25
CA GLY A 243 6.57 -3.68 -2.52
C GLY A 243 7.80 -3.19 -3.26
N CYS A 244 8.29 -2.02 -2.82
CA CYS A 244 9.35 -1.27 -3.47
C CYS A 244 10.75 -1.62 -2.94
N GLY A 245 10.87 -2.22 -1.75
CA GLY A 245 12.14 -2.47 -1.08
C GLY A 245 12.46 -3.95 -0.88
N TYR A 246 13.26 -4.21 0.13
CA TYR A 246 13.69 -5.56 0.51
C TYR A 246 13.53 -5.72 2.02
N TRP A 247 13.04 -6.88 2.41
CA TRP A 247 13.12 -7.29 3.80
C TRP A 247 14.27 -8.28 4.00
N GLY A 248 15.19 -7.97 4.91
CA GLY A 248 16.40 -8.76 5.11
C GLY A 248 17.38 -8.69 3.94
N PRO A 249 17.69 -9.82 3.24
CA PRO A 249 18.69 -9.79 2.17
C PRO A 249 18.20 -8.99 0.95
N ARG A 250 19.14 -8.24 0.34
CA ARG A 250 18.90 -7.47 -0.90
C ARG A 250 18.79 -8.39 -2.12
N LEU A 251 17.79 -9.28 -2.09
CA LEU A 251 17.55 -10.31 -3.10
C LEU A 251 16.07 -10.48 -3.36
N ARG A 252 15.68 -10.47 -4.62
CA ARG A 252 14.35 -10.81 -5.10
C ARG A 252 14.46 -11.90 -6.16
N VAL A 253 13.72 -13.02 -6.01
CA VAL A 253 13.69 -14.13 -6.96
C VAL A 253 12.24 -14.40 -7.34
N LEU A 254 11.88 -14.16 -8.60
CA LEU A 254 10.52 -14.26 -9.15
C LEU A 254 9.48 -13.30 -8.48
N ALA A 255 9.95 -12.30 -7.74
CA ALA A 255 9.15 -11.26 -7.10
C ALA A 255 9.83 -9.90 -7.28
N PRO A 256 9.84 -9.32 -8.50
CA PRO A 256 10.55 -8.06 -8.77
C PRO A 256 10.03 -6.93 -7.88
N LEU A 257 10.89 -5.92 -7.67
CA LEU A 257 10.51 -4.67 -7.03
C LEU A 257 9.38 -4.00 -7.82
N GLU A 258 8.39 -3.47 -7.12
CA GLU A 258 7.19 -2.94 -7.75
C GLU A 258 6.84 -1.54 -7.22
N ILE A 259 6.60 -0.61 -8.15
CA ILE A 259 5.82 0.60 -7.93
C ILE A 259 4.48 0.38 -8.63
N THR A 260 3.37 0.45 -7.90
CA THR A 260 2.05 0.20 -8.48
C THR A 260 1.35 1.49 -8.82
N ARG A 261 0.87 1.62 -10.07
CA ARG A 261 -0.03 2.69 -10.50
C ARG A 261 -1.45 2.14 -10.54
N VAL A 262 -2.29 2.53 -9.59
CA VAL A 262 -3.71 2.17 -9.55
C VAL A 262 -4.51 3.26 -10.24
N ILE A 263 -5.26 2.89 -11.27
CA ILE A 263 -6.17 3.79 -11.99
C ILE A 263 -7.59 3.47 -11.56
N LEU A 264 -8.25 4.43 -10.92
CA LEU A 264 -9.65 4.30 -10.55
C LEU A 264 -10.53 4.57 -11.78
N ARG A 265 -11.53 3.71 -11.99
CA ARG A 265 -12.47 3.82 -13.10
C ARG A 265 -13.89 3.93 -12.59
N ALA A 266 -14.63 4.88 -13.11
CA ALA A 266 -16.09 4.96 -12.93
C ALA A 266 -16.77 3.89 -13.79
N SER A 267 -17.82 3.25 -13.26
CA SER A 267 -18.61 2.27 -14.03
C SER A 267 -19.63 2.92 -14.95
#